data_faa6dad89732a317b02f946c3d1f971b
#
_entry.id   faa6dad89732a317b02f946c3d1f971b
#
_cell.length_a   1.000
_cell.length_b   1.000
_cell.length_c   1.000
_cell.angle_alpha   90.00
_cell.angle_beta   90.00
_cell.angle_gamma   90.00
#
_symmetry.space_group_name_H-M   'P 1'
#
loop_
_entity.id
_entity.type
_entity.pdbx_description
1 polymer ?
#
loop_
_entity_poly.entity_id
_entity_poly.type
_entity_poly.pdbx_seq_one_letter_code
_entity_poly.pdbx_strand_id
1 'polypeptide(L)'
;MRRDVRVGFAVVHGRSMLPTLRDGDRLLVLHGVPPRPGRTAVVRLPDGVLAVKRVTRREPDGWWVERDNPDEGVDSWSVGAIPDRDVVARVLLRVWPRPRRP
;
A
#
# COMPACT_ATOMS: atom_id res chain seq x y z
N MET A 1 11.11 -21.05 5.88
CA MET A 1 11.78 -19.87 6.44
C MET A 1 10.75 -18.87 6.95
N ARG A 2 10.87 -18.46 8.18
CA ARG A 2 9.99 -17.45 8.74
C ARG A 2 10.39 -16.08 8.28
N ARG A 3 9.42 -15.26 7.92
CA ARG A 3 9.62 -13.83 7.76
C ARG A 3 9.53 -13.18 9.13
N ASP A 4 10.39 -12.20 9.36
CA ASP A 4 10.30 -11.38 10.56
C ASP A 4 9.08 -10.47 10.46
N VAL A 5 8.13 -10.67 11.37
CA VAL A 5 6.95 -9.81 11.48
C VAL A 5 7.29 -8.66 12.42
N ARG A 6 7.13 -7.43 11.95
CA ARG A 6 7.41 -6.26 12.77
C ARG A 6 6.48 -5.11 12.44
N VAL A 7 6.18 -4.33 13.46
CA VAL A 7 5.38 -3.13 13.34
C VAL A 7 6.27 -1.96 12.88
N GLY A 8 5.73 -1.11 12.05
CA GLY A 8 6.39 0.10 11.61
C GLY A 8 5.40 1.23 11.38
N PHE A 9 5.92 2.35 10.92
CA PHE A 9 5.12 3.53 10.59
C PHE A 9 5.47 4.00 9.19
N ALA A 10 4.48 4.59 8.53
CA ALA A 10 4.66 5.19 7.21
C ALA A 10 3.90 6.52 7.15
N VAL A 11 4.34 7.42 6.28
CA VAL A 11 3.67 8.69 6.01
C VAL A 11 3.20 8.67 4.56
N VAL A 12 1.96 9.05 4.35
CA VAL A 12 1.38 9.14 3.00
C VAL A 12 1.92 10.37 2.28
N HIS A 13 2.38 10.17 1.04
CA HIS A 13 2.81 11.26 0.17
C HIS A 13 1.95 11.27 -1.09
N GLY A 14 1.55 12.48 -1.50
CA GLY A 14 0.76 12.67 -2.71
C GLY A 14 -0.72 12.42 -2.52
N ARG A 15 -1.44 12.35 -3.63
CA ARG A 15 -2.91 12.34 -3.67
C ARG A 15 -3.52 11.09 -4.29
N SER A 16 -2.72 10.09 -4.60
CA SER A 16 -3.22 8.90 -5.31
C SER A 16 -4.26 8.11 -4.53
N MET A 17 -4.32 8.30 -3.22
CA MET A 17 -5.25 7.59 -2.33
C MET A 17 -6.39 8.45 -1.81
N LEU A 18 -6.56 9.67 -2.33
CA LEU A 18 -7.75 10.47 -2.02
C LEU A 18 -9.01 9.76 -2.53
N PRO A 19 -10.13 9.84 -1.86
CA PRO A 19 -10.37 10.57 -0.61
C PRO A 19 -10.01 9.81 0.66
N THR A 20 -9.56 8.56 0.54
CA THR A 20 -9.34 7.66 1.70
C THR A 20 -8.18 8.10 2.57
N LEU A 21 -7.05 8.43 1.94
CA LEU A 21 -5.84 8.88 2.62
C LEU A 21 -5.34 10.16 1.98
N ARG A 22 -4.84 11.06 2.82
CA ARG A 22 -4.30 12.36 2.41
C ARG A 22 -2.80 12.43 2.63
N ASP A 23 -2.14 13.27 1.85
CA ASP A 23 -0.74 13.61 2.08
C ASP A 23 -0.52 14.00 3.54
N GLY A 24 0.50 13.42 4.16
CA GLY A 24 0.82 13.66 5.57
C GLY A 24 0.13 12.72 6.56
N ASP A 25 -0.86 11.94 6.15
CA ASP A 25 -1.47 10.95 7.04
C ASP A 25 -0.41 9.96 7.52
N ARG A 26 -0.49 9.56 8.78
CA ARG A 26 0.44 8.61 9.40
C ARG A 26 -0.22 7.27 9.60
N LEU A 27 0.49 6.22 9.21
CA LEU A 27 -0.02 4.87 9.17
C LEU A 27 0.80 3.96 10.08
N LEU A 28 0.09 3.07 10.78
CA LEU A 28 0.69 1.91 11.42
C LEU A 28 0.70 0.78 10.40
N VAL A 29 1.87 0.18 10.18
CA VAL A 29 2.05 -0.87 9.18
C VAL A 29 2.65 -2.12 9.80
N LEU A 30 2.46 -3.26 9.13
CA LEU A 30 2.98 -4.54 9.56
C LEU A 30 3.82 -5.13 8.43
N HIS A 31 5.12 -5.25 8.68
CA HIS A 31 6.07 -5.87 7.76
C HIS A 31 6.08 -7.39 7.94
N GLY A 32 6.47 -8.11 6.88
CA GLY A 32 6.67 -9.54 6.95
C GLY A 32 5.40 -10.38 6.82
N VAL A 33 4.29 -9.77 6.43
CA VAL A 33 3.01 -10.45 6.22
C VAL A 33 2.49 -10.14 4.82
N PRO A 34 1.71 -11.05 4.20
CA PRO A 34 1.12 -10.75 2.90
C PRO A 34 0.05 -9.67 3.03
N PRO A 35 -0.22 -8.95 1.93
CA PRO A 35 -1.32 -7.98 1.91
C PRO A 35 -2.66 -8.69 1.91
N ARG A 36 -3.73 -7.94 2.14
CA ARG A 36 -5.11 -8.45 2.06
C ARG A 36 -5.87 -7.76 0.95
N PRO A 37 -6.52 -8.50 0.04
CA PRO A 37 -7.40 -7.91 -0.96
C PRO A 37 -8.46 -7.02 -0.31
N GLY A 38 -8.71 -5.87 -0.92
CA GLY A 38 -9.63 -4.87 -0.40
C GLY A 38 -9.01 -3.89 0.61
N ARG A 39 -7.79 -4.16 1.06
CA ARG A 39 -7.09 -3.33 2.05
C ARG A 39 -5.89 -2.64 1.41
N THR A 40 -5.34 -1.67 2.12
CA THR A 40 -4.18 -0.93 1.63
C THR A 40 -2.87 -1.56 2.07
N ALA A 41 -1.83 -1.32 1.28
CA ALA A 41 -0.48 -1.79 1.56
C ALA A 41 0.54 -0.76 1.08
N VAL A 42 1.72 -0.81 1.67
CA VAL A 42 2.89 -0.07 1.17
C VAL A 42 3.58 -0.97 0.15
N VAL A 43 3.74 -0.47 -1.05
CA VAL A 43 4.37 -1.20 -2.15
C VAL A 43 5.53 -0.39 -2.73
N ARG A 44 6.49 -1.10 -3.33
CA ARG A 44 7.56 -0.47 -4.12
C ARG A 44 7.17 -0.55 -5.59
N LEU A 45 7.04 0.60 -6.22
CA LEU A 45 6.78 0.69 -7.65
C LEU A 45 8.04 0.38 -8.45
N PRO A 46 7.92 0.06 -9.76
CA PRO A 46 9.10 -0.29 -10.58
C PRO A 46 10.21 0.76 -10.60
N ASP A 47 9.89 2.03 -10.41
CA ASP A 47 10.86 3.11 -10.30
C ASP A 47 11.54 3.21 -8.92
N GLY A 48 11.18 2.32 -7.98
CA GLY A 48 11.72 2.30 -6.63
C GLY A 48 10.99 3.17 -5.63
N VAL A 49 10.00 3.93 -6.05
CA VAL A 49 9.21 4.80 -5.16
C VAL A 49 8.30 3.94 -4.29
N LEU A 50 8.30 4.21 -3.00
CA LEU A 50 7.34 3.59 -2.07
C LEU A 50 6.02 4.36 -2.14
N ALA A 51 4.92 3.61 -2.22
CA ALA A 51 3.59 4.20 -2.31
C ALA A 51 2.58 3.37 -1.55
N VAL A 52 1.53 4.01 -1.05
CA VAL A 52 0.38 3.32 -0.47
C VAL A 52 -0.66 3.13 -1.57
N LYS A 53 -1.10 1.90 -1.75
CA LYS A 53 -2.09 1.54 -2.78
C LYS A 53 -3.12 0.57 -2.19
N ARG A 54 -4.27 0.46 -2.86
CA ARG A 54 -5.27 -0.56 -2.51
C ARG A 54 -4.95 -1.84 -3.24
N VAL A 55 -4.84 -2.92 -2.49
CA VAL A 55 -4.67 -4.26 -3.06
C VAL A 55 -6.04 -4.77 -3.48
N THR A 56 -6.18 -5.16 -4.75
CA THR A 56 -7.49 -5.60 -5.27
C THR A 56 -7.57 -7.10 -5.45
N ARG A 57 -6.50 -7.74 -5.92
CA ARG A 57 -6.51 -9.19 -6.13
C ARG A 57 -5.10 -9.77 -6.25
N ARG A 58 -5.02 -11.07 -6.06
CA ARG A 58 -3.81 -11.85 -6.36
C ARG A 58 -3.77 -12.16 -7.86
N GLU A 59 -2.59 -11.98 -8.45
CA GLU A 59 -2.27 -12.39 -9.82
C GLU A 59 -1.16 -13.44 -9.79
N PRO A 60 -0.96 -14.21 -10.87
CA PRO A 60 0.11 -15.22 -10.91
C PRO A 60 1.50 -14.64 -10.61
N ASP A 61 1.78 -13.42 -11.02
CA ASP A 61 3.07 -12.76 -10.87
C ASP A 61 3.14 -11.74 -9.73
N GLY A 62 2.10 -11.64 -8.92
CA GLY A 62 2.12 -10.73 -7.78
C GLY A 62 0.74 -10.24 -7.39
N TRP A 63 0.68 -8.99 -6.97
CA TRP A 63 -0.53 -8.37 -6.46
C TRP A 63 -0.96 -7.21 -7.34
N TRP A 64 -2.23 -7.21 -7.73
CA TRP A 64 -2.83 -6.09 -8.45
C TRP A 64 -3.20 -5.01 -7.46
N VAL A 65 -2.69 -3.82 -7.68
CA VAL A 65 -2.93 -2.68 -6.80
C VAL A 65 -3.53 -1.51 -7.59
N GLU A 66 -4.37 -0.74 -6.91
CA GLU A 66 -5.05 0.39 -7.52
C GLU A 66 -4.98 1.63 -6.62
N ARG A 67 -4.97 2.78 -7.27
CA ARG A 67 -5.12 4.06 -6.59
C ARG A 67 -6.59 4.30 -6.29
N ASP A 68 -6.92 4.94 -5.16
CA ASP A 68 -8.29 5.30 -4.85
C ASP A 68 -8.71 6.56 -5.62
N ASN A 69 -7.75 7.41 -5.98
CA ASN A 69 -8.00 8.62 -6.75
C ASN A 69 -7.79 8.35 -8.25
N PRO A 70 -8.87 8.36 -9.06
CA PRO A 70 -8.74 8.08 -10.49
C PRO A 70 -8.02 9.19 -11.27
N ASP A 71 -7.86 10.36 -10.68
CA ASP A 71 -7.31 11.54 -11.36
C ASP A 71 -5.80 11.69 -11.20
N GLU A 72 -5.17 10.97 -10.27
CA GLU A 72 -3.75 11.16 -9.98
C GLU A 72 -3.09 9.87 -9.48
N GLY A 73 -1.86 9.66 -9.93
CA GLY A 73 -1.01 8.58 -9.46
C GLY A 73 -0.87 7.43 -10.44
N VAL A 74 -0.06 6.46 -10.04
CA VAL A 74 0.29 5.28 -10.81
C VAL A 74 -0.21 4.04 -10.07
N ASP A 75 -0.70 3.05 -10.80
CA ASP A 75 -1.13 1.77 -10.24
C ASP A 75 -0.86 0.62 -11.23
N SER A 76 -1.37 -0.57 -10.93
CA SER A 76 -1.13 -1.76 -11.74
C SER A 76 -1.65 -1.65 -13.18
N TRP A 77 -2.62 -0.78 -13.44
CA TRP A 77 -3.08 -0.54 -14.81
C TRP A 77 -1.98 0.05 -15.69
N SER A 78 -1.01 0.75 -15.09
CA SER A 78 0.15 1.31 -15.79
C SER A 78 1.39 0.40 -15.70
N VAL A 79 1.61 -0.23 -14.55
CA VAL A 79 2.89 -0.91 -14.26
C VAL A 79 2.77 -2.43 -14.10
N GLY A 80 1.56 -2.99 -14.17
CA GLY A 80 1.33 -4.41 -13.95
C GLY A 80 1.29 -4.80 -12.47
N ALA A 81 1.23 -6.10 -12.22
CA ALA A 81 1.20 -6.61 -10.85
C ALA A 81 2.49 -6.30 -10.10
N ILE A 82 2.34 -6.07 -8.80
CA ILE A 82 3.49 -5.83 -7.90
C ILE A 82 4.00 -7.18 -7.40
N PRO A 83 5.26 -7.55 -7.68
CA PRO A 83 5.82 -8.81 -7.18
C PRO A 83 5.76 -8.89 -5.65
N ASP A 84 5.69 -10.10 -5.12
CA ASP A 84 5.64 -10.31 -3.67
C ASP A 84 6.75 -9.58 -2.93
N ARG A 85 7.97 -9.59 -3.46
CA ARG A 85 9.12 -8.93 -2.83
C ARG A 85 8.99 -7.41 -2.74
N ASP A 86 8.12 -6.83 -3.56
CA ASP A 86 7.90 -5.38 -3.60
C ASP A 86 6.65 -4.94 -2.83
N VAL A 87 5.95 -5.86 -2.19
CA VAL A 87 4.94 -5.54 -1.19
C VAL A 87 5.67 -5.40 0.15
N VAL A 88 5.82 -4.17 0.60
CA VAL A 88 6.70 -3.84 1.74
C VAL A 88 6.00 -4.11 3.07
N ALA A 89 4.74 -3.72 3.20
CA ALA A 89 4.01 -3.86 4.45
C ALA A 89 2.50 -3.78 4.21
N ARG A 90 1.76 -4.45 5.09
CA ARG A 90 0.30 -4.29 5.17
C ARG A 90 0.00 -3.06 6.00
N VAL A 91 -0.91 -2.19 5.55
CA VAL A 91 -1.40 -1.09 6.37
C VAL A 91 -2.45 -1.62 7.33
N LEU A 92 -2.22 -1.38 8.63
CA LEU A 92 -3.17 -1.80 9.67
C LEU A 92 -4.18 -0.70 9.97
N LEU A 93 -3.69 0.53 10.10
CA LEU A 93 -4.49 1.62 10.65
C LEU A 93 -3.84 2.96 10.30
N ARG A 94 -4.66 3.95 9.96
CA ARG A 94 -4.23 5.34 10.03
C ARG A 94 -4.27 5.76 11.50
N VAL A 95 -3.15 6.28 12.01
CA VAL A 95 -3.06 6.68 13.42
C VAL A 95 -3.13 8.18 13.61
N TRP A 96 -2.88 8.95 12.57
CA TRP A 96 -2.95 10.41 12.61
C TRP A 96 -3.47 10.91 11.26
N PRO A 97 -4.37 11.91 11.19
CA PRO A 97 -4.91 12.71 12.31
C PRO A 97 -5.93 12.00 13.19
N ARG A 98 -6.57 10.94 12.70
CA ARG A 98 -7.55 10.16 13.46
C ARG A 98 -7.42 8.67 13.14
N PRO A 99 -7.64 7.79 14.12
CA PRO A 99 -7.65 6.34 13.85
C PRO A 99 -8.70 5.98 12.81
N ARG A 100 -8.28 5.22 11.79
CA ARG A 100 -9.16 4.74 10.73
C ARG A 100 -8.54 3.54 10.04
N ARG A 101 -9.35 2.57 9.63
CA ARG A 101 -8.92 1.47 8.76
C ARG A 101 -9.08 1.91 7.30
N PRO A 102 -8.01 2.17 6.59
CA PRO A 102 -8.07 2.59 5.20
C PRO A 102 -8.32 1.46 4.23
#